data_3299a46f56c8a49bfe45ebbff8ac650e
#
_entry.id   3299a46f56c8a49bfe45ebbff8ac650e
#
_cell.length_a   1.000
_cell.length_b   1.000
_cell.length_c   1.000
_cell.angle_alpha   90.00
_cell.angle_beta   90.00
_cell.angle_gamma   90.00
#
_symmetry.space_group_name_H-M   'P 1'
#
loop_
_entity.id
_entity.type
_entity.pdbx_description
1 polymer ?
#
loop_
_entity_poly.entity_id
_entity_poly.type
_entity_poly.pdbx_seq_one_letter_code
_entity_poly.pdbx_strand_id
1 'polypeptide(L)' 'MKNGYAMVRRLKLTPFELRVAIEALNAERLKQQANGIDNRATSNLILYLLDALEVLL' A
#
# COMPACT_ATOMS: atom_id res chain seq x y z
N MET A 1 -4.27 1.23 -15.96
CA MET A 1 -4.90 -0.04 -16.00
C MET A 1 -5.89 -0.24 -14.90
N LYS A 2 -6.96 -0.78 -15.24
CA LYS A 2 -8.01 -1.11 -14.30
C LYS A 2 -7.66 -2.24 -13.35
N ASN A 3 -6.58 -2.93 -13.62
CA ASN A 3 -6.28 -4.15 -12.91
C ASN A 3 -5.87 -3.96 -11.46
N GLY A 4 -5.19 -2.86 -11.16
CA GLY A 4 -4.78 -2.61 -9.79
C GLY A 4 -5.97 -2.48 -8.86
N TYR A 5 -6.96 -1.74 -9.30
CA TYR A 5 -8.16 -1.55 -8.51
C TYR A 5 -8.90 -2.88 -8.29
N ALA A 6 -9.03 -3.66 -9.32
CA ALA A 6 -9.68 -4.97 -9.23
C ALA A 6 -8.89 -5.88 -8.29
N MET A 7 -7.57 -5.77 -8.31
CA MET A 7 -6.72 -6.59 -7.48
C MET A 7 -6.95 -6.32 -6.00
N VAL A 8 -7.04 -5.05 -5.62
CA VAL A 8 -7.29 -4.68 -4.23
C VAL A 8 -8.60 -5.27 -3.75
N ARG A 9 -9.63 -5.21 -4.57
CA ARG A 9 -10.93 -5.75 -4.20
C ARG A 9 -10.88 -7.27 -4.05
N ARG A 10 -10.07 -7.94 -4.85
CA ARG A 10 -9.96 -9.40 -4.79
C ARG A 10 -9.24 -9.88 -3.56
N LEU A 11 -8.34 -9.09 -3.04
CA LEU A 11 -7.57 -9.49 -1.88
C LEU A 11 -8.43 -9.67 -0.64
N LYS A 12 -9.55 -8.96 -0.58
CA LYS A 12 -10.52 -9.11 0.52
C LYS A 12 -9.84 -8.99 1.89
N LEU A 13 -8.96 -8.04 2.01
CA LEU A 13 -8.24 -7.82 3.25
C LEU A 13 -9.14 -7.10 4.26
N THR A 14 -8.96 -7.45 5.52
CA THR A 14 -9.63 -6.73 6.59
C THR A 14 -8.93 -5.38 6.79
N PRO A 15 -9.60 -4.41 7.45
CA PRO A 15 -8.94 -3.14 7.77
C PRO A 15 -7.66 -3.34 8.58
N PHE A 16 -7.65 -4.30 9.49
CA PHE A 16 -6.45 -4.59 10.26
C PHE A 16 -5.31 -5.04 9.38
N GLU A 17 -5.61 -5.97 8.46
CA GLU A 17 -4.60 -6.47 7.54
C GLU A 17 -4.07 -5.37 6.64
N LEU A 18 -4.94 -4.47 6.20
CA LEU A 18 -4.52 -3.33 5.39
C LEU A 18 -3.57 -2.43 6.16
N ARG A 19 -3.86 -2.19 7.44
CA ARG A 19 -2.98 -1.37 8.27
C ARG A 19 -1.61 -2.00 8.42
N VAL A 20 -1.57 -3.30 8.65
CA VAL A 20 -0.29 -4.01 8.78
C VAL A 20 0.51 -3.87 7.49
N ALA A 21 -0.16 -4.06 6.35
CA ALA A 21 0.51 -3.95 5.06
C ALA A 21 1.03 -2.52 4.83
N ILE A 22 0.24 -1.52 5.17
CA ILE A 22 0.64 -0.13 5.00
C ILE A 22 1.85 0.19 5.88
N GLU A 23 1.84 -0.28 7.12
CA GLU A 23 2.98 -0.04 8.02
C GLU A 23 4.25 -0.71 7.52
N ALA A 24 4.12 -1.94 7.04
CA ALA A 24 5.27 -2.65 6.49
C ALA A 24 5.83 -1.94 5.27
N LEU A 25 4.94 -1.47 4.39
CA LEU A 25 5.38 -0.74 3.20
C LEU A 25 6.00 0.60 3.55
N ASN A 26 5.47 1.26 4.58
CA ASN A 26 6.05 2.53 5.01
C ASN A 26 7.47 2.34 5.55
N ALA A 27 7.70 1.26 6.28
CA ALA A 27 9.04 0.93 6.77
C ALA A 27 9.98 0.68 5.58
N GLU A 28 9.49 -0.03 4.57
CA GLU A 28 10.27 -0.29 3.38
C GLU A 28 10.57 1.00 2.61
N ARG A 29 9.59 1.89 2.52
CA ARG A 29 9.77 3.17 1.85
C ARG A 29 10.88 3.99 2.51
N LEU A 30 10.88 4.04 3.83
CA LEU A 30 11.91 4.77 4.57
C LEU A 30 13.29 4.15 4.36
N LYS A 31 13.35 2.83 4.32
CA LYS A 31 14.59 2.11 4.07
C LYS A 31 15.11 2.42 2.67
N GLN A 32 14.23 2.42 1.69
CA GLN A 32 14.60 2.75 0.32
C GLN A 32 15.14 4.17 0.24
N GLN A 33 14.47 5.10 0.91
CA GLN A 33 14.89 6.48 0.92
C GLN A 33 16.28 6.64 1.54
N ALA A 34 16.53 5.95 2.65
CA ALA A 34 17.82 6.01 3.32
C ALA A 34 18.94 5.45 2.45
N ASN A 35 18.63 4.51 1.58
CA ASN A 35 19.60 3.88 0.70
C ASN A 35 19.65 4.50 -0.70
N GLY A 36 18.95 5.60 -0.90
CA GLY A 36 18.96 6.29 -2.19
C GLY A 36 18.25 5.52 -3.28
N ILE A 37 17.33 4.62 -2.92
CA ILE A 37 16.58 3.82 -3.88
C ILE A 37 15.27 4.55 -4.20
N ASP A 38 14.88 4.50 -5.47
CA ASP A 38 13.62 5.09 -5.92
C ASP A 38 12.46 4.38 -5.23
N ASN A 39 11.64 5.14 -4.51
CA ASN A 39 10.54 4.57 -3.75
C ASN A 39 9.16 4.94 -4.29
N ARG A 40 9.08 5.38 -5.55
CA ARG A 40 7.80 5.81 -6.12
C ARG A 40 6.78 4.69 -6.16
N ALA A 41 7.19 3.50 -6.56
CA ALA A 41 6.28 2.37 -6.62
C ALA A 41 5.75 2.01 -5.23
N THR A 42 6.63 2.02 -4.24
CA THR A 42 6.23 1.74 -2.86
C THR A 42 5.27 2.81 -2.35
N SER A 43 5.57 4.07 -2.63
CA SER A 43 4.71 5.18 -2.21
C SER A 43 3.34 5.10 -2.85
N ASN A 44 3.29 4.78 -4.13
CA ASN A 44 2.03 4.65 -4.84
C ASN A 44 1.20 3.49 -4.29
N LEU A 45 1.85 2.40 -3.94
CA LEU A 45 1.14 1.26 -3.36
C LEU A 45 0.55 1.62 -2.00
N ILE A 46 1.29 2.37 -1.20
CA ILE A 46 0.79 2.83 0.09
C ILE A 46 -0.48 3.66 -0.10
N LEU A 47 -0.43 4.62 -1.01
CA LEU A 47 -1.60 5.46 -1.27
C LEU A 47 -2.80 4.63 -1.73
N TYR A 48 -2.53 3.64 -2.52
CA TYR A 48 -3.55 2.75 -3.03
C TYR A 48 -4.23 1.98 -1.90
N LEU A 49 -3.42 1.46 -0.97
CA LEU A 49 -3.95 0.72 0.17
C LEU A 49 -4.67 1.62 1.16
N LEU A 50 -4.18 2.85 1.33
CA LEU A 50 -4.86 3.82 2.17
C LEU A 50 -6.25 4.14 1.63
N ASP A 51 -6.36 4.27 0.31
CA ASP A 51 -7.64 4.50 -0.32
C ASP A 51 -8.58 3.32 -0.10
N ALA A 52 -8.07 2.11 -0.22
CA ALA A 52 -8.85 0.91 0.02
C ALA A 52 -9.32 0.83 1.47
N LEU A 53 -8.45 1.19 2.40
CA LEU A 53 -8.81 1.21 3.82
C LEU A 53 -9.93 2.21 4.10
N GLU A 54 -9.85 3.37 3.47
CA GLU A 54 -10.85 4.41 3.64
C GLU A 54 -12.23 3.92 3.17
N VAL A 55 -12.25 3.19 2.08
CA VAL A 55 -13.49 2.64 1.55
C VAL A 55 -14.11 1.63 2.51
N LEU A 56 -13.29 0.86 3.21
CA LEU A 56 -13.76 -0.17 4.14
C LEU A 56 -14.23 0.39 5.46
N LEU A 57 -13.80 1.59 5.81
CA LEU A 57 -14.22 2.21 7.06
C LEU A 57 -15.54 2.94 6.87
#